data_8d621ecbe904fe912821aa7dd7d062db
#
_entry.id   8d621ecbe904fe912821aa7dd7d062db
#
_cell.length_a   1.000
_cell.length_b   1.000
_cell.length_c   1.000
_cell.angle_alpha   90.00
_cell.angle_beta   90.00
_cell.angle_gamma   90.00
#
_symmetry.space_group_name_H-M   'P 1'
#
loop_
_entity.id
_entity.type
_entity.pdbx_description
1 polymer ?
#
loop_
_entity_poly.entity_id
_entity_poly.type
_entity_poly.pdbx_seq_one_letter_code
_entity_poly.pdbx_strand_id
1 'polypeptide(L)'
;AGRTSHPMAIKVGGMTKVPRKRQLRELLDELENTLPFLDQTLDFFKDLTWPDFVRETEFVSLRGEGDYPFIGGDLISSDGVLKGESEYIVMTNEYLVDFSTSKLCKLSRESFAVGSLARFNNNYAGLHPKARQVAEQLGLEPPSYNPFHHNLAQLVECFHVAYESK
;
A
#
# COMPACT_ATOMS: atom_id res chain seq x y z
N ALA A 1 -4.86 9.00 -18.87
CA ALA A 1 -5.25 7.59 -18.68
C ALA A 1 -6.43 7.17 -19.56
N GLY A 2 -7.21 8.12 -20.09
CA GLY A 2 -8.31 7.90 -21.04
C GLY A 2 -9.67 7.61 -20.43
N ARG A 3 -9.74 7.22 -19.15
CA ARG A 3 -10.96 7.04 -18.35
C ARG A 3 -10.68 7.37 -16.90
N THR A 4 -11.72 7.78 -16.18
CA THR A 4 -11.68 8.10 -14.75
C THR A 4 -11.46 6.85 -13.88
N SER A 5 -11.97 5.70 -14.32
CA SER A 5 -11.70 4.40 -13.74
C SER A 5 -11.29 3.42 -14.86
N HIS A 6 -10.53 2.40 -14.52
CA HIS A 6 -9.98 1.43 -15.47
C HIS A 6 -9.15 2.10 -16.58
N PRO A 7 -7.93 2.56 -16.28
CA PRO A 7 -7.07 3.23 -17.27
C PRO A 7 -6.84 2.35 -18.49
N MET A 8 -7.13 2.89 -19.68
CA MET A 8 -7.02 2.17 -20.96
C MET A 8 -5.74 2.51 -21.73
N ALA A 9 -5.06 3.58 -21.33
CA ALA A 9 -3.83 4.02 -22.01
C ALA A 9 -2.58 3.27 -21.54
N ILE A 10 -2.64 2.59 -20.39
CA ILE A 10 -1.55 1.78 -19.85
C ILE A 10 -1.70 0.36 -20.41
N LYS A 11 -0.64 -0.15 -21.02
CA LYS A 11 -0.56 -1.47 -21.63
C LYS A 11 0.72 -2.18 -21.19
N VAL A 12 0.75 -3.50 -21.32
CA VAL A 12 1.98 -4.27 -21.09
C VAL A 12 3.08 -3.72 -22.00
N GLY A 13 4.20 -3.34 -21.39
CA GLY A 13 5.34 -2.75 -22.09
C GLY A 13 5.25 -1.23 -22.32
N GLY A 14 4.24 -0.53 -21.79
CA GLY A 14 4.20 0.93 -21.86
C GLY A 14 2.83 1.56 -21.95
N MET A 15 2.72 2.60 -22.75
CA MET A 15 1.50 3.41 -22.92
C MET A 15 1.08 3.51 -24.39
N THR A 16 -0.22 3.44 -24.66
CA THR A 16 -0.76 3.63 -26.01
C THR A 16 -0.69 5.11 -26.47
N LYS A 17 -0.57 6.05 -25.53
CA LYS A 17 -0.45 7.48 -25.80
C LYS A 17 0.44 8.12 -24.75
N VAL A 18 1.50 8.76 -25.19
CA VAL A 18 2.40 9.52 -24.32
C VAL A 18 1.76 10.87 -24.00
N PRO A 19 1.64 11.27 -22.73
CA PRO A 19 1.12 12.58 -22.35
C PRO A 19 2.06 13.70 -22.83
N ARG A 20 1.48 14.84 -23.23
CA ARG A 20 2.26 16.03 -23.59
C ARG A 20 2.76 16.73 -22.31
N LYS A 21 3.88 17.45 -22.40
CA LYS A 21 4.42 18.25 -21.27
C LYS A 21 3.39 19.17 -20.61
N ARG A 22 2.50 19.80 -21.41
CA ARG A 22 1.43 20.64 -20.89
C ARG A 22 0.48 19.84 -19.98
N GLN A 23 0.08 18.64 -20.40
CA GLN A 23 -0.81 17.78 -19.62
C GLN A 23 -0.17 17.29 -18.32
N LEU A 24 1.15 17.06 -18.33
CA LEU A 24 1.89 16.72 -17.11
C LEU A 24 1.96 17.90 -16.14
N ARG A 25 2.12 19.14 -16.63
CA ARG A 25 2.09 20.33 -15.78
C ARG A 25 0.70 20.54 -15.18
N GLU A 26 -0.35 20.46 -16.01
CA GLU A 26 -1.74 20.55 -15.54
C GLU A 26 -2.03 19.50 -14.46
N LEU A 27 -1.53 18.27 -14.63
CA LEU A 27 -1.67 17.20 -13.61
C LEU A 27 -0.89 17.51 -12.33
N LEU A 28 0.31 18.10 -12.45
CA LEU A 28 1.08 18.51 -11.28
C LEU A 28 0.35 19.61 -10.49
N ASP A 29 -0.19 20.62 -11.19
CA ASP A 29 -0.98 21.69 -10.57
C ASP A 29 -2.22 21.11 -9.86
N GLU A 30 -2.92 20.14 -10.47
CA GLU A 30 -4.05 19.44 -9.86
C GLU A 30 -3.63 18.64 -8.62
N LEU A 31 -2.50 17.93 -8.69
CA LEU A 31 -1.94 17.19 -7.55
C LEU A 31 -1.61 18.13 -6.38
N GLU A 32 -0.95 19.26 -6.66
CA GLU A 32 -0.63 20.25 -5.63
C GLU A 32 -1.88 20.83 -4.98
N ASN A 33 -2.95 21.05 -5.76
CA ASN A 33 -4.24 21.50 -5.24
C ASN A 33 -4.96 20.44 -4.39
N THR A 34 -4.57 19.15 -4.44
CA THR A 34 -5.15 18.12 -3.60
C THR A 34 -4.49 18.01 -2.22
N LEU A 35 -3.28 18.52 -2.05
CA LEU A 35 -2.53 18.38 -0.78
C LEU A 35 -3.28 18.97 0.43
N PRO A 36 -3.93 20.15 0.34
CA PRO A 36 -4.72 20.67 1.47
C PRO A 36 -5.87 19.75 1.89
N PHE A 37 -6.44 18.99 0.95
CA PHE A 37 -7.49 18.02 1.28
C PHE A 37 -6.94 16.79 2.00
N LEU A 38 -5.70 16.39 1.71
CA LEU A 38 -5.02 15.33 2.48
C LEU A 38 -4.78 15.80 3.92
N ASP A 39 -4.34 17.04 4.12
CA ASP A 39 -4.16 17.59 5.47
C ASP A 39 -5.49 17.67 6.24
N GLN A 40 -6.59 18.08 5.59
CA GLN A 40 -7.93 18.05 6.21
C GLN A 40 -8.38 16.62 6.53
N THR A 41 -8.06 15.65 5.68
CA THR A 41 -8.36 14.24 5.93
C THR A 41 -7.54 13.72 7.10
N LEU A 42 -6.29 14.11 7.23
CA LEU A 42 -5.46 13.77 8.38
C LEU A 42 -6.07 14.30 9.69
N ASP A 43 -6.49 15.56 9.72
CA ASP A 43 -7.12 16.14 10.90
C ASP A 43 -8.41 15.40 11.27
N PHE A 44 -9.24 15.06 10.29
CA PHE A 44 -10.41 14.22 10.52
C PHE A 44 -10.07 12.85 11.12
N PHE A 45 -9.02 12.19 10.61
CA PHE A 45 -8.60 10.88 11.12
C PHE A 45 -8.04 10.92 12.54
N LYS A 46 -7.41 12.02 12.94
CA LYS A 46 -6.94 12.24 14.33
C LYS A 46 -8.09 12.30 15.34
N ASP A 47 -9.24 12.79 14.91
CA ASP A 47 -10.43 12.92 15.77
C ASP A 47 -11.22 11.61 15.90
N LEU A 48 -10.89 10.59 15.10
CA LEU A 48 -11.56 9.29 15.15
C LEU A 48 -11.03 8.42 16.29
N THR A 49 -11.92 7.76 16.98
CA THR A 49 -11.56 6.70 17.94
C THR A 49 -11.47 5.36 17.21
N TRP A 50 -10.30 4.77 17.21
CA TRP A 50 -10.06 3.45 16.60
C TRP A 50 -10.28 2.35 17.64
N PRO A 51 -10.90 1.22 17.26
CA PRO A 51 -11.04 0.08 18.17
C PRO A 51 -9.66 -0.44 18.60
N ASP A 52 -9.50 -0.66 19.90
CA ASP A 52 -8.32 -1.30 20.46
C ASP A 52 -8.45 -2.81 20.31
N PHE A 53 -7.94 -3.33 19.19
CA PHE A 53 -8.01 -4.74 18.88
C PHE A 53 -6.68 -5.22 18.28
N VAL A 54 -6.10 -6.22 18.88
CA VAL A 54 -4.84 -6.82 18.43
C VAL A 54 -5.09 -8.23 17.91
N ARG A 55 -4.73 -8.47 16.66
CA ARG A 55 -4.68 -9.81 16.07
C ARG A 55 -3.32 -10.02 15.46
N GLU A 56 -2.48 -10.75 16.17
CA GLU A 56 -1.19 -11.16 15.62
C GLU A 56 -1.38 -11.97 14.34
N THR A 57 -0.73 -11.56 13.27
CA THR A 57 -0.81 -12.19 11.96
C THR A 57 0.51 -12.04 11.21
N GLU A 58 0.70 -12.87 10.21
CA GLU A 58 1.79 -12.75 9.24
C GLU A 58 1.45 -11.64 8.25
N PHE A 59 2.39 -10.74 7.96
CA PHE A 59 2.24 -9.67 6.97
C PHE A 59 3.06 -10.00 5.72
N VAL A 60 2.40 -10.01 4.56
CA VAL A 60 3.03 -10.31 3.28
C VAL A 60 2.95 -9.08 2.35
N SER A 61 4.06 -8.69 1.78
CA SER A 61 4.15 -7.57 0.84
C SER A 61 5.33 -7.72 -0.11
N LEU A 62 5.44 -6.81 -1.07
CA LEU A 62 6.69 -6.59 -1.78
C LEU A 62 7.71 -5.91 -0.87
N ARG A 63 8.98 -6.09 -1.14
CA ARG A 63 10.10 -5.38 -0.55
C ARG A 63 10.98 -4.80 -1.66
N GLY A 64 11.27 -3.52 -1.57
CA GLY A 64 12.26 -2.84 -2.40
C GLY A 64 13.59 -2.65 -1.70
N GLU A 65 14.61 -2.24 -2.42
CA GLU A 65 15.92 -1.89 -1.89
C GLU A 65 15.94 -0.43 -1.41
N GLY A 66 15.31 -0.16 -0.27
CA GLY A 66 15.31 1.17 0.37
C GLY A 66 14.16 2.11 -0.05
N ASP A 67 13.26 1.62 -0.86
CA ASP A 67 12.00 2.29 -1.26
C ASP A 67 10.75 1.63 -0.62
N TYR A 68 9.59 2.22 -0.90
CA TYR A 68 8.28 1.70 -0.49
C TYR A 68 7.55 1.15 -1.72
N PRO A 69 7.71 -0.14 -2.06
CA PRO A 69 7.30 -0.67 -3.35
C PRO A 69 5.80 -0.93 -3.45
N PHE A 70 5.18 -0.46 -4.54
CA PHE A 70 3.86 -0.86 -5.01
C PHE A 70 3.94 -1.81 -6.21
N ILE A 71 5.04 -1.78 -6.96
CA ILE A 71 5.25 -2.53 -8.19
C ILE A 71 6.69 -3.05 -8.21
N GLY A 72 6.84 -4.35 -8.44
CA GLY A 72 8.16 -5.01 -8.47
C GLY A 72 8.81 -5.14 -7.09
N GLY A 73 9.82 -5.97 -7.01
CA GLY A 73 10.54 -6.30 -5.78
C GLY A 73 10.30 -7.73 -5.31
N ASP A 74 11.08 -8.15 -4.33
CA ASP A 74 10.94 -9.47 -3.74
C ASP A 74 9.68 -9.57 -2.86
N LEU A 75 9.10 -10.76 -2.80
CA LEU A 75 8.02 -11.08 -1.88
C LEU A 75 8.59 -11.39 -0.50
N ILE A 76 8.14 -10.66 0.50
CA ILE A 76 8.55 -10.91 1.88
C ILE A 76 7.38 -11.17 2.80
N SER A 77 7.66 -11.89 3.86
CA SER A 77 6.78 -12.10 5.00
C SER A 77 7.44 -11.59 6.28
N SER A 78 6.64 -11.06 7.19
CA SER A 78 7.09 -10.68 8.54
C SER A 78 7.69 -11.87 9.32
N ASP A 79 7.36 -13.12 8.94
CA ASP A 79 7.86 -14.34 9.54
C ASP A 79 9.16 -14.87 8.88
N GLY A 80 9.78 -14.04 8.01
CA GLY A 80 11.11 -14.29 7.46
C GLY A 80 11.15 -15.02 6.12
N VAL A 81 10.01 -15.21 5.45
CA VAL A 81 10.01 -15.74 4.08
C VAL A 81 10.47 -14.65 3.12
N LEU A 82 11.37 -14.99 2.21
CA LEU A 82 11.85 -14.14 1.12
C LEU A 82 11.84 -14.94 -0.17
N LYS A 83 11.15 -14.44 -1.20
CA LYS A 83 10.99 -15.08 -2.50
C LYS A 83 11.01 -14.04 -3.61
N GLY A 84 11.64 -14.38 -4.75
CA GLY A 84 11.50 -13.56 -5.95
C GLY A 84 10.06 -13.51 -6.46
N GLU A 85 9.66 -12.44 -7.14
CA GLU A 85 8.29 -12.27 -7.65
C GLU A 85 7.82 -13.42 -8.57
N SER A 86 8.75 -14.07 -9.29
CA SER A 86 8.46 -15.24 -10.13
C SER A 86 8.01 -16.48 -9.33
N GLU A 87 8.30 -16.52 -8.04
CA GLU A 87 7.92 -17.61 -7.12
C GLU A 87 6.55 -17.38 -6.45
N TYR A 88 5.82 -16.33 -6.84
CA TYR A 88 4.51 -15.98 -6.27
C TYR A 88 3.55 -17.17 -6.17
N ILE A 89 3.44 -17.99 -7.22
CA ILE A 89 2.50 -19.12 -7.27
C ILE A 89 2.80 -20.16 -6.18
N VAL A 90 4.08 -20.46 -5.94
CA VAL A 90 4.47 -21.40 -4.88
C VAL A 90 4.43 -20.81 -3.49
N MET A 91 4.52 -19.47 -3.38
CA MET A 91 4.46 -18.77 -2.11
C MET A 91 3.03 -18.66 -1.57
N THR A 92 2.05 -18.31 -2.41
CA THR A 92 0.68 -18.00 -1.95
C THR A 92 -0.16 -19.22 -1.58
N ASN A 93 0.22 -20.41 -2.03
CA ASN A 93 -0.41 -21.68 -1.66
C ASN A 93 -1.94 -21.61 -1.61
N GLU A 94 -2.57 -21.25 -2.75
CA GLU A 94 -4.02 -21.11 -2.86
C GLU A 94 -4.75 -22.44 -2.71
N TYR A 95 -5.86 -22.46 -1.98
CA TYR A 95 -6.70 -23.64 -1.79
C TYR A 95 -8.19 -23.30 -1.75
N LEU A 96 -9.01 -24.33 -2.00
CA LEU A 96 -10.47 -24.21 -1.97
C LEU A 96 -11.03 -24.74 -0.64
N VAL A 97 -12.20 -24.21 -0.27
CA VAL A 97 -12.98 -24.67 0.90
C VAL A 97 -14.43 -24.81 0.50
N ASP A 98 -15.15 -25.76 1.11
CA ASP A 98 -16.53 -26.10 0.72
C ASP A 98 -17.57 -25.00 1.00
N PHE A 99 -17.27 -24.09 1.94
CA PHE A 99 -18.18 -23.03 2.37
C PHE A 99 -18.00 -21.69 1.63
N SER A 100 -17.07 -21.59 0.70
CA SER A 100 -16.79 -20.34 -0.03
C SER A 100 -16.45 -20.61 -1.49
N THR A 101 -16.90 -19.72 -2.37
CA THR A 101 -16.49 -19.67 -3.78
C THR A 101 -15.16 -18.95 -3.99
N SER A 102 -14.64 -18.28 -2.96
CA SER A 102 -13.33 -17.62 -2.98
C SER A 102 -12.23 -18.62 -2.62
N LYS A 103 -11.08 -18.48 -3.26
CA LYS A 103 -9.87 -19.16 -2.85
C LYS A 103 -9.32 -18.54 -1.57
N LEU A 104 -8.78 -19.37 -0.72
CA LEU A 104 -8.04 -18.97 0.47
C LEU A 104 -6.54 -19.15 0.22
N CYS A 105 -5.73 -18.39 0.93
CA CYS A 105 -4.27 -18.43 0.84
C CYS A 105 -3.66 -18.61 2.22
N LYS A 106 -2.55 -19.33 2.28
CA LYS A 106 -1.72 -19.42 3.48
C LYS A 106 -0.24 -19.44 3.12
N LEU A 107 0.62 -19.05 4.05
CA LEU A 107 2.06 -19.09 3.87
C LEU A 107 2.69 -19.81 5.05
N SER A 108 3.33 -19.14 5.99
CA SER A 108 3.90 -19.75 7.19
C SER A 108 2.82 -20.05 8.24
N ARG A 109 1.77 -19.24 8.27
CA ARG A 109 0.61 -19.40 9.16
C ARG A 109 -0.63 -19.79 8.36
N GLU A 110 -1.71 -20.14 9.04
CA GLU A 110 -3.00 -20.51 8.42
C GLU A 110 -3.66 -19.35 7.66
N SER A 111 -3.25 -18.12 7.93
CA SER A 111 -3.66 -16.92 7.20
C SER A 111 -2.57 -15.86 7.30
N PHE A 112 -2.57 -14.94 6.33
CA PHE A 112 -1.72 -13.77 6.34
C PHE A 112 -2.50 -12.52 5.94
N ALA A 113 -1.99 -11.35 6.30
CA ALA A 113 -2.52 -10.07 5.88
C ALA A 113 -1.64 -9.45 4.79
N VAL A 114 -2.28 -8.80 3.83
CA VAL A 114 -1.66 -8.03 2.74
C VAL A 114 -2.16 -6.59 2.76
N GLY A 115 -1.77 -5.78 1.81
CA GLY A 115 -2.27 -4.43 1.63
C GLY A 115 -1.49 -3.39 2.44
N SER A 116 -2.10 -2.24 2.71
CA SER A 116 -1.44 -1.06 3.27
C SER A 116 -0.71 -1.32 4.58
N LEU A 117 -1.34 -2.02 5.53
CA LEU A 117 -0.71 -2.30 6.82
C LEU A 117 0.48 -3.26 6.70
N ALA A 118 0.38 -4.25 5.80
CA ALA A 118 1.49 -5.17 5.54
C ALA A 118 2.67 -4.42 4.89
N ARG A 119 2.42 -3.58 3.88
CA ARG A 119 3.46 -2.74 3.28
C ARG A 119 4.07 -1.79 4.30
N PHE A 120 3.24 -1.14 5.12
CA PHE A 120 3.68 -0.24 6.18
C PHE A 120 4.60 -0.95 7.17
N ASN A 121 4.19 -2.10 7.70
CA ASN A 121 4.99 -2.86 8.66
C ASN A 121 6.33 -3.34 8.07
N ASN A 122 6.32 -3.78 6.82
CA ASN A 122 7.50 -4.36 6.19
C ASN A 122 8.45 -3.32 5.57
N ASN A 123 7.95 -2.13 5.19
CA ASN A 123 8.73 -1.15 4.41
C ASN A 123 8.70 0.28 5.00
N TYR A 124 8.41 0.45 6.27
CA TYR A 124 8.30 1.77 6.92
C TYR A 124 9.46 2.72 6.61
N ALA A 125 10.69 2.19 6.60
CA ALA A 125 11.89 2.97 6.34
C ALA A 125 11.94 3.57 4.91
N GLY A 126 11.24 2.97 3.94
CA GLY A 126 11.13 3.44 2.56
C GLY A 126 10.06 4.52 2.33
N LEU A 127 9.27 4.86 3.35
CA LEU A 127 8.25 5.92 3.22
C LEU A 127 8.90 7.30 3.02
N HIS A 128 8.25 8.12 2.18
CA HIS A 128 8.60 9.55 2.08
C HIS A 128 8.59 10.22 3.47
N PRO A 129 9.52 11.15 3.77
CA PRO A 129 9.60 11.78 5.09
C PRO A 129 8.29 12.42 5.58
N LYS A 130 7.51 13.03 4.67
CA LYS A 130 6.20 13.59 5.01
C LYS A 130 5.21 12.51 5.44
N ALA A 131 5.20 11.36 4.76
CA ALA A 131 4.33 10.24 5.12
C ALA A 131 4.69 9.63 6.48
N ARG A 132 5.98 9.56 6.82
CA ARG A 132 6.42 9.15 8.16
C ARG A 132 5.92 10.10 9.25
N GLN A 133 6.01 11.41 9.02
CA GLN A 133 5.46 12.42 9.95
C GLN A 133 3.94 12.25 10.14
N VAL A 134 3.21 11.89 9.08
CA VAL A 134 1.77 11.60 9.16
C VAL A 134 1.51 10.35 10.00
N ALA A 135 2.29 9.28 9.81
CA ALA A 135 2.18 8.08 10.64
C ALA A 135 2.41 8.39 12.13
N GLU A 136 3.44 9.18 12.45
CA GLU A 136 3.71 9.64 13.83
C GLU A 136 2.54 10.44 14.41
N GLN A 137 1.94 11.36 13.63
CA GLN A 137 0.79 12.15 14.06
C GLN A 137 -0.46 11.31 14.32
N LEU A 138 -0.60 10.18 13.62
CA LEU A 138 -1.69 9.21 13.81
C LEU A 138 -1.41 8.19 14.93
N GLY A 139 -0.21 8.23 15.54
CA GLY A 139 0.22 7.22 16.50
C GLY A 139 0.40 5.83 15.89
N LEU A 140 0.64 5.76 14.57
CA LEU A 140 0.83 4.50 13.87
C LEU A 140 2.32 4.14 13.80
N GLU A 141 2.70 3.10 14.52
CA GLU A 141 4.09 2.61 14.60
C GLU A 141 4.18 1.15 14.14
N PRO A 142 5.24 0.79 13.36
CA PRO A 142 5.47 -0.59 13.01
C PRO A 142 6.20 -1.37 14.13
N PRO A 143 5.88 -2.67 14.39
CA PRO A 143 4.79 -3.40 13.75
C PRO A 143 3.43 -3.15 14.42
N SER A 144 2.42 -2.86 13.63
CA SER A 144 1.05 -2.75 14.11
C SER A 144 0.26 -4.01 13.75
N TYR A 145 -0.44 -4.58 14.74
CA TYR A 145 -1.27 -5.79 14.59
C TYR A 145 -2.77 -5.50 14.70
N ASN A 146 -3.15 -4.22 14.77
CA ASN A 146 -4.55 -3.81 14.78
C ASN A 146 -5.09 -3.76 13.34
N PRO A 147 -6.05 -4.62 12.93
CA PRO A 147 -6.55 -4.62 11.56
C PRO A 147 -7.27 -3.32 11.16
N PHE A 148 -7.79 -2.54 12.09
CA PHE A 148 -8.38 -1.23 11.80
C PHE A 148 -7.33 -0.21 11.35
N HIS A 149 -6.07 -0.41 11.70
CA HIS A 149 -4.96 0.43 11.26
C HIS A 149 -4.64 0.31 9.76
N HIS A 150 -5.27 -0.62 9.03
CA HIS A 150 -5.23 -0.59 7.55
C HIS A 150 -5.70 0.74 6.99
N ASN A 151 -6.73 1.36 7.59
CA ASN A 151 -7.22 2.67 7.15
C ASN A 151 -6.20 3.79 7.40
N LEU A 152 -5.52 3.75 8.56
CA LEU A 152 -4.44 4.70 8.87
C LEU A 152 -3.26 4.53 7.90
N ALA A 153 -2.85 3.30 7.66
CA ALA A 153 -1.78 2.99 6.72
C ALA A 153 -2.12 3.43 5.28
N GLN A 154 -3.39 3.30 4.84
CA GLN A 154 -3.84 3.81 3.55
C GLN A 154 -3.72 5.33 3.46
N LEU A 155 -4.08 6.07 4.51
CA LEU A 155 -3.90 7.52 4.54
C LEU A 155 -2.41 7.89 4.45
N VAL A 156 -1.54 7.19 5.19
CA VAL A 156 -0.08 7.36 5.10
C VAL A 156 0.43 7.12 3.67
N GLU A 157 -0.07 6.08 2.99
CA GLU A 157 0.25 5.80 1.59
C GLU A 157 -0.24 6.89 0.64
N CYS A 158 -1.41 7.50 0.88
CA CYS A 158 -1.87 8.65 0.09
C CYS A 158 -0.89 9.82 0.16
N PHE A 159 -0.37 10.13 1.35
CA PHE A 159 0.68 11.15 1.49
C PHE A 159 1.98 10.71 0.80
N HIS A 160 2.41 9.46 0.97
CA HIS A 160 3.61 8.95 0.31
C HIS A 160 3.52 9.13 -1.21
N VAL A 161 2.46 8.60 -1.83
CA VAL A 161 2.27 8.67 -3.30
C VAL A 161 2.15 10.11 -3.79
N ALA A 162 1.41 10.97 -3.07
CA ALA A 162 1.23 12.36 -3.46
C ALA A 162 2.55 13.15 -3.48
N TYR A 163 3.45 12.86 -2.54
CA TYR A 163 4.76 13.52 -2.47
C TYR A 163 5.83 12.89 -3.38
N GLU A 164 5.79 11.58 -3.61
CA GLU A 164 6.67 10.89 -4.58
C GLU A 164 6.31 11.21 -6.03
N SER A 165 5.05 11.61 -6.30
CA SER A 165 4.58 11.94 -7.66
C SER A 165 4.93 13.36 -8.12
N LYS A 166 5.52 14.20 -7.26
CA LYS A 166 5.97 15.56 -7.56
C LYS A 166 7.32 15.59 -8.25
#